data_c7387cb11f47035367fbdf9e97c6e8db
#
_entry.id   c7387cb11f47035367fbdf9e97c6e8db
#
_cell.length_a   1.000
_cell.length_b   1.000
_cell.length_c   1.000
_cell.angle_alpha   90.00
_cell.angle_beta   90.00
_cell.angle_gamma   90.00
#
_symmetry.space_group_name_H-M   'P 1'
#
loop_
_entity.id
_entity.type
_entity.pdbx_description
1 polymer ?
#
loop_
_entity_poly.entity_id
_entity_poly.type
_entity_poly.pdbx_seq_one_letter_code
_entity_poly.pdbx_strand_id
1 'polypeptide(L)'
;MKKLVLLLMMVCPLGVLAGNPGFGERKYSLSGMVEYSYNTTWGHHANFDIQSLMPINPHFEMEARLQFSTANVYSGALQLRPKFELPVGELFIETDVYYRAIARNRIGDITAALGVGYRMDYVSVTLGVFSRVIDDWDRSWYNDESFVVEPFNLLYRLEVFCRPQNNNWNLSFSFSNIDDYQMERMWQPLFGIGAWYDINEHWRLNFMAQCKPTGMFHLDATFYGATGRVGFTYRF
;
A
#
# COMPACT_ATOMS: atom_id res chain seq x y z
N MET A 1 1.39 6.50 -24.23
CA MET A 1 1.34 6.06 -22.84
C MET A 1 1.07 7.19 -21.85
N LYS A 2 1.78 8.35 -21.86
CA LYS A 2 1.53 9.48 -20.93
C LYS A 2 0.06 9.92 -20.84
N LYS A 3 -0.67 9.96 -21.97
CA LYS A 3 -2.10 10.34 -22.01
C LYS A 3 -3.05 9.28 -21.43
N LEU A 4 -2.67 8.00 -21.49
CA LEU A 4 -3.49 6.91 -20.95
C LEU A 4 -3.39 6.84 -19.43
N VAL A 5 -2.19 7.09 -18.86
CA VAL A 5 -1.98 7.15 -17.41
C VAL A 5 -2.71 8.36 -16.82
N LEU A 6 -2.66 9.52 -17.50
CA LEU A 6 -3.41 10.71 -17.07
C LEU A 6 -4.92 10.48 -17.16
N LEU A 7 -5.40 9.76 -18.18
CA LEU A 7 -6.81 9.42 -18.35
C LEU A 7 -7.28 8.41 -17.28
N LEU A 8 -6.47 7.42 -16.95
CA LEU A 8 -6.74 6.50 -15.83
C LEU A 8 -6.79 7.24 -14.48
N MET A 9 -5.91 8.22 -14.27
CA MET A 9 -5.93 9.06 -13.08
C MET A 9 -7.15 10.00 -13.02
N MET A 10 -7.70 10.42 -14.18
CA MET A 10 -8.88 11.29 -14.25
C MET A 10 -10.21 10.53 -14.23
N VAL A 11 -10.22 9.26 -14.63
CA VAL A 11 -11.43 8.42 -14.70
C VAL A 11 -11.68 7.64 -13.41
N CYS A 12 -10.66 7.50 -12.54
CA CYS A 12 -10.90 7.01 -11.18
C CYS A 12 -11.70 8.05 -10.39
N PRO A 13 -13.00 7.87 -10.17
CA PRO A 13 -13.74 8.73 -9.27
C PRO A 13 -13.09 8.63 -7.90
N LEU A 14 -12.80 9.77 -7.34
CA LEU A 14 -12.29 9.94 -5.99
C LEU A 14 -12.97 8.99 -5.01
N GLY A 15 -12.27 8.02 -4.58
CA GLY A 15 -12.75 7.12 -3.55
C GLY A 15 -11.58 6.34 -2.96
N VAL A 16 -11.12 6.32 -1.98
CA VAL A 16 -10.74 6.15 -0.69
C VAL A 16 -10.14 4.91 -0.03
N LEU A 17 -9.37 5.04 0.94
CA LEU A 17 -8.85 3.98 1.75
C LEU A 17 -8.86 4.16 3.23
N ALA A 18 -9.10 3.11 3.93
CA ALA A 18 -8.75 3.00 5.33
C ALA A 18 -8.17 1.64 5.62
N GLY A 19 -7.33 1.59 6.64
CA GLY A 19 -6.91 0.34 7.22
C GLY A 19 -8.11 -0.58 7.47
N ASN A 20 -7.88 -1.84 7.29
CA ASN A 20 -8.83 -2.93 7.26
C ASN A 20 -9.88 -2.87 8.38
N PRO A 21 -11.15 -2.55 8.12
CA PRO A 21 -12.20 -2.86 9.08
C PRO A 21 -12.33 -4.39 9.13
N GLY A 22 -12.46 -4.95 10.29
CA GLY A 22 -12.72 -6.37 10.41
C GLY A 22 -14.06 -6.76 9.79
N PHE A 23 -14.37 -8.06 9.88
CA PHE A 23 -15.62 -8.60 9.42
C PHE A 23 -16.82 -7.70 9.76
N GLY A 24 -17.41 -7.10 8.76
CA GLY A 24 -18.53 -6.20 8.81
C GLY A 24 -18.76 -5.62 7.43
N GLU A 25 -19.92 -5.09 7.15
CA GLU A 25 -20.20 -4.41 5.89
C GLU A 25 -19.15 -3.31 5.67
N ARG A 26 -18.27 -3.53 4.70
CA ARG A 26 -17.33 -2.50 4.28
C ARG A 26 -18.12 -1.43 3.56
N LYS A 27 -18.06 -0.21 4.08
CA LYS A 27 -18.68 0.96 3.48
C LYS A 27 -17.70 1.63 2.54
N TYR A 28 -18.23 2.30 1.54
CA TYR A 28 -17.44 3.28 0.79
C TYR A 28 -16.75 4.23 1.75
N SER A 29 -15.50 4.45 1.55
CA SER A 29 -14.78 5.33 2.47
C SER A 29 -13.74 6.22 1.79
N LEU A 30 -13.42 7.45 2.24
CA LEU A 30 -12.43 8.42 1.77
C LEU A 30 -11.39 8.77 2.84
N SER A 31 -10.11 8.49 2.57
CA SER A 31 -9.03 8.87 3.46
C SER A 31 -8.12 9.89 2.82
N GLY A 32 -7.76 10.88 3.62
CA GLY A 32 -6.62 11.74 3.36
C GLY A 32 -5.61 11.56 4.49
N MET A 33 -4.35 11.34 4.15
CA MET A 33 -3.28 11.15 5.13
C MET A 33 -2.08 12.01 4.79
N VAL A 34 -1.41 12.50 5.81
CA VAL A 34 -0.10 13.13 5.71
C VAL A 34 0.92 12.13 6.28
N GLU A 35 1.97 11.92 5.54
CA GLU A 35 3.07 11.06 5.93
C GLU A 35 4.36 11.88 6.07
N TYR A 36 5.11 11.61 7.10
CA TYR A 36 6.50 12.03 7.24
C TYR A 36 7.39 10.80 7.14
N SER A 37 8.35 10.84 6.22
CA SER A 37 9.22 9.72 5.91
C SER A 37 10.68 10.14 6.00
N TYR A 38 11.49 9.19 6.44
CA TYR A 38 12.93 9.24 6.35
C TYR A 38 13.45 7.93 5.77
N ASN A 39 14.34 8.00 4.80
CA ASN A 39 15.14 6.85 4.38
C ASN A 39 16.56 7.28 4.02
N THR A 40 17.45 6.30 3.96
CA THR A 40 18.89 6.54 3.72
C THR A 40 19.20 7.02 2.32
N THR A 41 18.31 6.82 1.36
CA THR A 41 18.50 7.22 -0.05
C THR A 41 18.05 8.66 -0.29
N TRP A 42 16.90 9.06 0.23
CA TRP A 42 16.27 10.36 -0.09
C TRP A 42 16.23 11.34 1.09
N GLY A 43 16.63 10.88 2.27
CA GLY A 43 16.56 11.69 3.48
C GLY A 43 15.13 11.93 3.94
N HIS A 44 14.89 13.09 4.52
CA HIS A 44 13.60 13.49 5.05
C HIS A 44 12.67 14.01 3.93
N HIS A 45 11.44 13.54 3.90
CA HIS A 45 10.41 14.03 2.98
C HIS A 45 9.01 13.86 3.59
N ALA A 46 8.07 14.62 3.06
CA ALA A 46 6.67 14.52 3.41
C ALA A 46 5.86 14.06 2.21
N ASN A 47 4.86 13.24 2.46
CA ASN A 47 3.95 12.73 1.45
C ASN A 47 2.51 13.09 1.84
N PHE A 48 1.66 13.24 0.85
CA PHE A 48 0.23 13.35 0.98
C PHE A 48 -0.44 12.22 0.23
N ASP A 49 -1.24 11.43 0.94
CA ASP A 49 -1.92 10.27 0.41
C ASP A 49 -3.42 10.50 0.33
N ILE A 50 -4.00 10.14 -0.79
CA ILE A 50 -5.43 9.99 -0.95
C ILE A 50 -5.70 8.52 -1.26
N GLN A 51 -6.60 7.94 -0.52
CA GLN A 51 -6.84 6.51 -0.62
C GLN A 51 -8.33 6.19 -0.74
N SER A 52 -8.69 5.10 -1.46
CA SER A 52 -10.03 4.71 -1.90
C SER A 52 -10.40 3.26 -1.66
N LEU A 53 -11.42 2.99 -0.85
CA LEU A 53 -12.05 1.67 -0.80
C LEU A 53 -13.47 1.73 -1.38
N MET A 54 -13.73 0.89 -2.37
CA MET A 54 -15.02 0.76 -3.04
C MET A 54 -15.48 -0.70 -2.98
N PRO A 55 -16.32 -1.06 -2.01
CA PRO A 55 -16.99 -2.37 -2.02
C PRO A 55 -18.03 -2.36 -3.15
N ILE A 56 -17.70 -2.97 -4.28
CA ILE A 56 -18.56 -3.05 -5.46
C ILE A 56 -19.76 -3.95 -5.16
N ASN A 57 -19.51 -5.05 -4.44
CA ASN A 57 -20.50 -5.96 -3.92
C ASN A 57 -19.90 -6.75 -2.73
N PRO A 58 -20.68 -7.62 -2.01
CA PRO A 58 -20.14 -8.37 -0.88
C PRO A 58 -18.90 -9.21 -1.21
N HIS A 59 -18.77 -9.67 -2.46
CA HIS A 59 -17.71 -10.56 -2.89
C HIS A 59 -16.58 -9.87 -3.66
N PHE A 60 -16.67 -8.56 -3.87
CA PHE A 60 -15.66 -7.84 -4.66
C PHE A 60 -15.46 -6.42 -4.17
N GLU A 61 -14.22 -6.08 -3.88
CA GLU A 61 -13.81 -4.72 -3.53
C GLU A 61 -12.69 -4.23 -4.43
N MET A 62 -12.66 -2.93 -4.62
CA MET A 62 -11.61 -2.21 -5.33
C MET A 62 -11.02 -1.16 -4.41
N GLU A 63 -9.72 -1.03 -4.47
CA GLU A 63 -8.97 -0.02 -3.74
C GLU A 63 -8.14 0.79 -4.72
N ALA A 64 -8.21 2.12 -4.63
CA ALA A 64 -7.38 3.01 -5.42
C ALA A 64 -6.59 3.96 -4.52
N ARG A 65 -5.37 4.32 -4.90
CA ARG A 65 -4.46 5.07 -4.06
C ARG A 65 -3.64 6.06 -4.89
N LEU A 66 -3.49 7.28 -4.39
CA LEU A 66 -2.64 8.32 -4.98
C LEU A 66 -1.74 8.90 -3.89
N GLN A 67 -0.47 9.12 -4.21
CA GLN A 67 0.47 9.77 -3.32
C GLN A 67 1.26 10.87 -4.05
N PHE A 68 1.49 11.95 -3.34
CA PHE A 68 2.31 13.08 -3.75
C PHE A 68 3.40 13.33 -2.71
N SER A 69 4.65 13.39 -3.16
CA SER A 69 5.80 13.56 -2.27
C SER A 69 6.54 14.87 -2.51
N THR A 70 7.04 15.47 -1.43
CA THR A 70 7.96 16.61 -1.52
C THR A 70 9.32 16.22 -2.14
N ALA A 71 9.62 14.92 -2.23
CA ALA A 71 10.77 14.40 -2.96
C ALA A 71 10.56 14.33 -4.49
N ASN A 72 9.48 14.93 -5.03
CA ASN A 72 9.07 14.85 -6.43
C ASN A 72 8.78 13.42 -6.91
N VAL A 73 8.24 12.61 -6.03
CA VAL A 73 7.74 11.28 -6.34
C VAL A 73 6.22 11.32 -6.36
N TYR A 74 5.65 10.74 -7.39
CA TYR A 74 4.21 10.62 -7.58
C TYR A 74 3.88 9.15 -7.78
N SER A 75 2.91 8.63 -7.06
CA SER A 75 2.51 7.25 -7.22
C SER A 75 1.01 7.07 -7.26
N GLY A 76 0.59 5.99 -7.87
CA GLY A 76 -0.79 5.54 -7.90
C GLY A 76 -0.84 4.03 -7.86
N ALA A 77 -1.82 3.49 -7.17
CA ALA A 77 -2.07 2.06 -7.10
C ALA A 77 -3.54 1.75 -7.32
N LEU A 78 -3.80 0.61 -7.90
CA LEU A 78 -5.12 0.01 -8.02
C LEU A 78 -5.04 -1.42 -7.53
N GLN A 79 -5.88 -1.76 -6.56
CA GLN A 79 -6.03 -3.10 -6.04
C GLN A 79 -7.43 -3.62 -6.33
N LEU A 80 -7.52 -4.85 -6.79
CA LEU A 80 -8.78 -5.58 -6.98
C LEU A 80 -8.76 -6.80 -6.06
N ARG A 81 -9.87 -7.02 -5.34
CA ARG A 81 -9.94 -8.08 -4.34
C ARG A 81 -11.29 -8.81 -4.41
N PRO A 82 -11.43 -9.86 -5.24
CA PRO A 82 -12.51 -10.83 -5.10
C PRO A 82 -12.35 -11.60 -3.79
N LYS A 83 -13.49 -11.86 -3.12
CA LYS A 83 -13.59 -12.45 -1.79
C LYS A 83 -14.55 -13.60 -1.76
N PHE A 84 -14.25 -14.58 -0.92
CA PHE A 84 -15.05 -15.78 -0.71
C PHE A 84 -15.22 -16.00 0.79
N GLU A 85 -16.44 -15.85 1.29
CA GLU A 85 -16.74 -16.09 2.69
C GLU A 85 -16.68 -17.59 3.00
N LEU A 86 -16.02 -17.91 4.09
CA LEU A 86 -15.90 -19.27 4.63
C LEU A 86 -16.50 -19.28 6.05
N PRO A 87 -16.83 -20.47 6.61
CA PRO A 87 -17.40 -20.57 7.96
C PRO A 87 -16.52 -19.91 9.04
N VAL A 88 -15.20 -19.86 8.83
CA VAL A 88 -14.24 -19.21 9.73
C VAL A 88 -13.33 -18.34 8.89
N GLY A 89 -13.78 -17.13 8.56
CA GLY A 89 -12.95 -16.16 7.87
C GLY A 89 -13.30 -15.96 6.40
N GLU A 90 -12.40 -15.30 5.69
CA GLU A 90 -12.56 -14.86 4.31
C GLU A 90 -11.30 -15.24 3.51
N LEU A 91 -11.49 -16.00 2.45
CA LEU A 91 -10.45 -16.20 1.41
C LEU A 91 -10.56 -15.06 0.40
N PHE A 92 -9.46 -14.51 -0.02
CA PHE A 92 -9.46 -13.48 -1.07
C PHE A 92 -8.29 -13.66 -2.04
N ILE A 93 -8.49 -13.17 -3.26
CA ILE A 93 -7.42 -12.98 -4.24
C ILE A 93 -7.14 -11.48 -4.30
N GLU A 94 -5.89 -11.09 -4.29
CA GLU A 94 -5.46 -9.70 -4.36
C GLU A 94 -4.65 -9.49 -5.63
N THR A 95 -5.11 -8.59 -6.47
CA THR A 95 -4.38 -8.18 -7.67
C THR A 95 -4.08 -6.70 -7.57
N ASP A 96 -2.80 -6.34 -7.53
CA ASP A 96 -2.34 -4.98 -7.40
C ASP A 96 -1.60 -4.54 -8.66
N VAL A 97 -1.88 -3.32 -9.10
CA VAL A 97 -1.06 -2.61 -10.08
C VAL A 97 -0.65 -1.29 -9.47
N TYR A 98 0.63 -1.08 -9.40
CA TYR A 98 1.25 0.08 -8.81
C TYR A 98 2.13 0.78 -9.81
N TYR A 99 2.02 2.11 -9.91
CA TYR A 99 2.86 2.96 -10.73
C TYR A 99 3.48 4.06 -9.90
N ARG A 100 4.78 4.28 -10.08
CA ARG A 100 5.53 5.35 -9.44
C ARG A 100 6.33 6.13 -10.47
N ALA A 101 6.29 7.44 -10.37
CA ALA A 101 7.08 8.36 -11.16
C ALA A 101 8.04 9.12 -10.24
N ILE A 102 9.33 8.95 -10.44
CA ILE A 102 10.38 9.70 -9.77
C ILE A 102 10.79 10.83 -10.71
N ALA A 103 10.11 11.96 -10.63
CA ALA A 103 10.23 13.02 -11.63
C ALA A 103 11.64 13.63 -11.69
N ARG A 104 12.34 13.70 -10.55
CA ARG A 104 13.72 14.20 -10.47
C ARG A 104 14.70 13.34 -11.27
N ASN A 105 14.52 12.04 -11.25
CA ASN A 105 15.40 11.07 -11.91
C ASN A 105 14.84 10.61 -13.27
N ARG A 106 13.64 11.11 -13.65
CA ARG A 106 12.93 10.73 -14.89
C ARG A 106 12.68 9.22 -15.00
N ILE A 107 12.51 8.55 -13.87
CA ILE A 107 12.31 7.11 -13.80
C ILE A 107 10.82 6.84 -13.59
N GLY A 108 10.28 5.89 -14.34
CA GLY A 108 8.98 5.27 -14.14
C GLY A 108 9.15 3.85 -13.60
N ASP A 109 8.26 3.45 -12.71
CA ASP A 109 8.28 2.15 -12.04
C ASP A 109 6.86 1.59 -12.05
N ILE A 110 6.68 0.41 -12.64
CA ILE A 110 5.40 -0.31 -12.65
C ILE A 110 5.60 -1.64 -11.94
N THR A 111 4.79 -1.90 -10.94
CA THR A 111 4.74 -3.20 -10.26
C THR A 111 3.35 -3.79 -10.42
N ALA A 112 3.29 -5.06 -10.77
CA ALA A 112 2.07 -5.85 -10.76
C ALA A 112 2.24 -7.01 -9.78
N ALA A 113 1.25 -7.22 -8.91
CA ALA A 113 1.27 -8.27 -7.91
C ALA A 113 -0.01 -9.10 -7.96
N LEU A 114 0.12 -10.38 -7.65
CA LEU A 114 -0.96 -11.32 -7.50
C LEU A 114 -0.74 -12.14 -6.23
N GLY A 115 -1.68 -12.06 -5.29
CA GLY A 115 -1.64 -12.78 -4.03
C GLY A 115 -2.92 -13.52 -3.75
N VAL A 116 -2.81 -14.56 -2.94
CA VAL A 116 -3.94 -15.25 -2.30
C VAL A 116 -3.82 -15.00 -0.82
N GLY A 117 -4.88 -14.55 -0.21
CA GLY A 117 -4.92 -14.24 1.21
C GLY A 117 -6.07 -14.93 1.94
N TYR A 118 -5.85 -15.14 3.21
CA TYR A 118 -6.87 -15.63 4.13
C TYR A 118 -6.93 -14.71 5.34
N ARG A 119 -8.13 -14.27 5.69
CA ARG A 119 -8.38 -13.38 6.81
C ARG A 119 -9.34 -14.00 7.81
N MET A 120 -8.94 -13.93 9.06
CA MET A 120 -9.77 -14.17 10.24
C MET A 120 -9.95 -12.87 11.03
N ASP A 121 -10.70 -12.90 12.12
CA ASP A 121 -11.00 -11.71 12.96
C ASP A 121 -9.74 -10.98 13.44
N TYR A 122 -8.68 -11.73 13.75
CA TYR A 122 -7.48 -11.20 14.38
C TYR A 122 -6.21 -11.34 13.53
N VAL A 123 -6.28 -12.06 12.43
CA VAL A 123 -5.11 -12.36 11.59
C VAL A 123 -5.48 -12.33 10.12
N SER A 124 -4.62 -11.75 9.30
CA SER A 124 -4.68 -11.84 7.84
C SER A 124 -3.31 -12.26 7.31
N VAL A 125 -3.29 -13.21 6.42
CA VAL A 125 -2.07 -13.69 5.74
C VAL A 125 -2.29 -13.59 4.24
N THR A 126 -1.33 -13.03 3.53
CA THR A 126 -1.31 -13.01 2.05
C THR A 126 0.03 -13.55 1.57
N LEU A 127 -0.02 -14.44 0.62
CA LEU A 127 1.16 -14.96 -0.10
C LEU A 127 0.92 -14.85 -1.60
N GLY A 128 1.97 -14.55 -2.35
CA GLY A 128 1.84 -14.37 -3.78
C GLY A 128 3.15 -14.10 -4.48
N VAL A 129 3.04 -13.48 -5.63
CA VAL A 129 4.18 -13.07 -6.44
C VAL A 129 3.95 -11.65 -6.97
N PHE A 130 5.03 -10.95 -7.23
CA PHE A 130 4.99 -9.68 -7.96
C PHE A 130 6.09 -9.61 -9.01
N SER A 131 5.84 -8.78 -10.01
CA SER A 131 6.76 -8.44 -11.08
C SER A 131 6.92 -6.93 -11.14
N ARG A 132 8.12 -6.48 -11.45
CA ARG A 132 8.46 -5.06 -11.49
C ARG A 132 9.20 -4.70 -12.77
N VAL A 133 8.85 -3.57 -13.36
CA VAL A 133 9.53 -2.98 -14.52
C VAL A 133 9.88 -1.54 -14.20
N ILE A 134 11.16 -1.20 -14.31
CA ILE A 134 11.67 0.16 -14.14
C ILE A 134 12.06 0.68 -15.53
N ASP A 135 11.51 1.82 -15.91
CA ASP A 135 11.76 2.50 -17.18
C ASP A 135 12.41 3.87 -16.93
N ASP A 136 13.54 4.13 -17.55
CA ASP A 136 14.15 5.45 -17.59
C ASP A 136 13.55 6.25 -18.75
N TRP A 137 12.93 7.42 -18.44
CA TRP A 137 12.34 8.29 -19.46
C TRP A 137 13.37 9.09 -20.27
N ASP A 138 14.60 9.22 -19.76
CA ASP A 138 15.69 9.92 -20.42
C ASP A 138 16.73 8.94 -20.97
N ARG A 139 16.36 8.27 -22.06
CA ARG A 139 17.19 7.28 -22.75
C ARG A 139 18.57 7.80 -23.20
N SER A 140 18.87 9.08 -22.97
CA SER A 140 20.14 9.70 -23.36
C SER A 140 21.32 9.27 -22.49
N TRP A 141 21.08 8.66 -21.33
CA TRP A 141 22.10 8.31 -20.34
C TRP A 141 22.56 6.85 -20.38
N TYR A 142 21.74 5.96 -20.92
CA TYR A 142 22.04 4.54 -21.00
C TYR A 142 21.89 4.04 -22.44
N ASN A 143 22.92 3.41 -22.97
CA ASN A 143 22.87 2.72 -24.24
C ASN A 143 21.75 1.65 -24.20
N ASP A 144 20.68 1.85 -24.92
CA ASP A 144 19.59 0.92 -25.31
C ASP A 144 19.04 -0.13 -24.27
N GLU A 145 19.64 -0.27 -23.11
CA GLU A 145 19.22 -1.23 -22.06
C GLU A 145 18.54 -0.52 -20.88
N SER A 146 17.54 0.30 -21.14
CA SER A 146 16.88 1.17 -20.16
C SER A 146 15.82 0.46 -19.29
N PHE A 147 15.71 -0.85 -19.32
CA PHE A 147 14.74 -1.59 -18.55
C PHE A 147 15.37 -2.53 -17.54
N VAL A 148 15.05 -2.34 -16.26
CA VAL A 148 15.28 -3.37 -15.24
C VAL A 148 13.96 -4.13 -15.10
N VAL A 149 14.00 -5.43 -15.34
CA VAL A 149 12.85 -6.30 -15.14
C VAL A 149 13.16 -7.27 -14.01
N GLU A 150 12.37 -7.21 -12.96
CA GLU A 150 12.37 -8.18 -11.88
C GLU A 150 11.15 -9.10 -12.09
N PRO A 151 11.32 -10.25 -12.79
CA PRO A 151 10.18 -10.98 -13.34
C PRO A 151 9.31 -11.66 -12.28
N PHE A 152 9.90 -12.17 -11.22
CA PHE A 152 9.17 -12.86 -10.16
C PHE A 152 9.86 -12.69 -8.81
N ASN A 153 9.16 -12.09 -7.87
CA ASN A 153 9.55 -11.98 -6.48
C ASN A 153 8.43 -12.53 -5.59
N LEU A 154 8.80 -13.09 -4.46
CA LEU A 154 7.83 -13.54 -3.47
C LEU A 154 7.13 -12.33 -2.84
N LEU A 155 5.80 -12.39 -2.81
CA LEU A 155 4.94 -11.49 -2.04
C LEU A 155 4.57 -12.17 -0.72
N TYR A 156 4.74 -11.46 0.40
CA TYR A 156 4.21 -11.91 1.69
C TYR A 156 3.69 -10.74 2.51
N ARG A 157 2.58 -10.97 3.21
CA ARG A 157 2.01 -10.05 4.20
C ARG A 157 1.36 -10.83 5.31
N LEU A 158 1.72 -10.49 6.54
CA LEU A 158 1.07 -10.94 7.75
C LEU A 158 0.56 -9.71 8.51
N GLU A 159 -0.70 -9.73 8.91
CA GLU A 159 -1.30 -8.67 9.72
C GLU A 159 -1.98 -9.30 10.93
N VAL A 160 -1.78 -8.70 12.09
CA VAL A 160 -2.43 -9.08 13.34
C VAL A 160 -3.23 -7.88 13.84
N PHE A 161 -4.51 -8.09 14.15
CA PHE A 161 -5.43 -7.06 14.59
C PHE A 161 -5.79 -7.26 16.06
N CYS A 162 -5.74 -6.18 16.82
CA CYS A 162 -6.21 -6.14 18.20
C CYS A 162 -7.38 -5.17 18.29
N ARG A 163 -8.55 -5.69 18.69
CA ARG A 163 -9.80 -4.93 18.80
C ARG A 163 -10.34 -5.11 20.22
N PRO A 164 -9.98 -4.19 21.14
CA PRO A 164 -10.53 -4.24 22.49
C PRO A 164 -12.06 -4.13 22.46
N GLN A 165 -12.74 -5.01 23.14
CA GLN A 165 -14.19 -4.95 23.27
C GLN A 165 -14.59 -3.62 23.98
N ASN A 166 -15.65 -3.00 23.48
CA ASN A 166 -16.18 -1.74 24.01
C ASN A 166 -15.22 -0.52 23.92
N ASN A 167 -14.31 -0.53 22.98
CA ASN A 167 -13.41 0.59 22.75
C ASN A 167 -13.44 1.00 21.27
N ASN A 168 -13.41 2.31 21.01
CA ASN A 168 -13.34 2.85 19.66
C ASN A 168 -11.92 2.75 19.06
N TRP A 169 -10.93 2.37 19.86
CA TRP A 169 -9.56 2.14 19.42
C TRP A 169 -9.37 0.72 18.86
N ASN A 170 -8.65 0.64 17.78
CA ASN A 170 -8.19 -0.61 17.19
C ASN A 170 -6.70 -0.47 16.86
N LEU A 171 -5.99 -1.58 16.92
CA LEU A 171 -4.56 -1.65 16.64
C LEU A 171 -4.30 -2.72 15.59
N SER A 172 -3.24 -2.55 14.81
CA SER A 172 -2.73 -3.58 13.93
C SER A 172 -1.20 -3.63 13.96
N PHE A 173 -0.66 -4.80 13.73
CA PHE A 173 0.75 -5.04 13.50
C PHE A 173 0.88 -5.70 12.14
N SER A 174 1.81 -5.25 11.32
CA SER A 174 2.04 -5.81 10.00
C SER A 174 3.49 -6.18 9.78
N PHE A 175 3.67 -7.25 9.02
CA PHE A 175 4.95 -7.71 8.52
C PHE A 175 4.75 -8.06 7.05
N SER A 176 5.40 -7.32 6.16
CA SER A 176 5.22 -7.52 4.71
C SER A 176 6.50 -7.14 3.96
N ASN A 177 6.56 -7.49 2.69
CA ASN A 177 7.60 -6.98 1.81
C ASN A 177 7.06 -6.01 0.74
N ILE A 178 5.78 -5.68 0.78
CA ILE A 178 5.23 -4.60 -0.03
C ILE A 178 5.39 -3.29 0.73
N ASP A 179 6.26 -2.45 0.19
CA ASP A 179 6.37 -1.05 0.54
C ASP A 179 5.59 -0.27 -0.50
N ASP A 180 4.42 0.19 -0.11
CA ASP A 180 3.45 0.82 -1.02
C ASP A 180 4.01 2.03 -1.77
N TYR A 181 5.14 2.60 -1.33
CA TYR A 181 5.60 3.88 -1.85
C TYR A 181 7.10 4.00 -2.14
N GLN A 182 7.93 3.09 -1.65
CA GLN A 182 9.39 3.20 -1.75
C GLN A 182 10.05 1.87 -2.11
N MET A 183 9.59 1.25 -3.13
CA MET A 183 9.90 -0.11 -3.56
C MET A 183 11.35 -0.36 -4.02
N GLU A 184 12.34 0.28 -3.43
CA GLU A 184 13.73 0.08 -3.83
C GLU A 184 14.26 -1.31 -3.48
N ARG A 185 13.69 -1.96 -2.44
CA ARG A 185 14.13 -3.28 -1.98
C ARG A 185 12.94 -4.12 -1.54
N MET A 186 12.17 -4.58 -2.49
CA MET A 186 10.88 -5.25 -2.27
C MET A 186 10.95 -6.59 -1.56
N TRP A 187 12.09 -7.25 -1.55
CA TRP A 187 12.28 -8.52 -0.84
C TRP A 187 12.55 -8.35 0.66
N GLN A 188 12.90 -7.14 1.12
CA GLN A 188 13.17 -6.85 2.53
C GLN A 188 11.88 -6.63 3.32
N PRO A 189 11.83 -7.10 4.58
CA PRO A 189 10.64 -6.94 5.41
C PRO A 189 10.41 -5.48 5.80
N LEU A 190 9.14 -5.12 5.87
CA LEU A 190 8.59 -3.89 6.40
C LEU A 190 7.76 -4.24 7.64
N PHE A 191 8.06 -3.62 8.76
CA PHE A 191 7.27 -3.74 9.99
C PHE A 191 6.39 -2.54 10.14
N GLY A 192 5.11 -2.74 10.42
CA GLY A 192 4.14 -1.69 10.60
C GLY A 192 3.36 -1.83 11.90
N ILE A 193 3.01 -0.68 12.48
CA ILE A 193 2.05 -0.57 13.56
C ILE A 193 1.00 0.43 13.10
N GLY A 194 -0.26 0.00 13.09
CA GLY A 194 -1.42 0.84 12.82
C GLY A 194 -2.26 1.02 14.07
N ALA A 195 -2.85 2.19 14.22
CA ALA A 195 -3.88 2.47 15.21
C ALA A 195 -4.96 3.31 14.55
N TRP A 196 -6.21 3.02 14.86
CA TRP A 196 -7.31 3.86 14.42
C TRP A 196 -8.35 4.02 15.51
N TYR A 197 -8.97 5.19 15.51
CA TYR A 197 -10.00 5.58 16.45
C TYR A 197 -11.28 5.97 15.69
N ASP A 198 -12.35 5.24 15.93
CA ASP A 198 -13.67 5.54 15.36
C ASP A 198 -14.32 6.67 16.15
N ILE A 199 -14.31 7.89 15.60
CA ILE A 199 -14.90 9.08 16.23
C ILE A 199 -16.43 8.93 16.24
N ASN A 200 -16.99 8.46 15.13
CA ASN A 200 -18.39 8.11 14.95
C ASN A 200 -18.55 7.12 13.78
N GLU A 201 -19.76 6.83 13.34
CA GLU A 201 -20.05 5.91 12.23
C GLU A 201 -19.41 6.31 10.91
N HIS A 202 -19.21 7.62 10.71
CA HIS A 202 -18.67 8.18 9.48
C HIS A 202 -17.19 8.52 9.57
N TRP A 203 -16.69 8.99 10.71
CA TRP A 203 -15.34 9.52 10.84
C TRP A 203 -14.42 8.61 11.64
N ARG A 204 -13.26 8.38 11.09
CA ARG A 204 -12.15 7.63 11.71
C ARG A 204 -10.87 8.45 11.64
N LEU A 205 -10.14 8.50 12.73
CA LEU A 205 -8.77 8.98 12.80
C LEU A 205 -7.82 7.80 12.64
N ASN A 206 -6.79 7.94 11.81
CA ASN A 206 -5.82 6.90 11.53
C ASN A 206 -4.42 7.36 11.90
N PHE A 207 -3.65 6.44 12.46
CA PHE A 207 -2.22 6.56 12.72
C PHE A 207 -1.52 5.32 12.18
N MET A 208 -0.37 5.49 11.57
CA MET A 208 0.48 4.38 11.15
C MET A 208 1.95 4.76 11.33
N ALA A 209 2.74 3.82 11.79
CA ALA A 209 4.19 3.91 11.78
C ALA A 209 4.75 2.66 11.12
N GLN A 210 5.78 2.83 10.30
CA GLN A 210 6.44 1.73 9.61
C GLN A 210 7.95 1.88 9.73
N CYS A 211 8.64 0.75 9.78
CA CYS A 211 10.09 0.67 9.81
C CYS A 211 10.56 -0.39 8.83
N LYS A 212 11.54 -0.05 8.02
CA LYS A 212 12.15 -0.94 7.04
C LYS A 212 13.62 -1.17 7.35
N PRO A 213 13.99 -2.32 7.90
CA PRO A 213 15.37 -2.76 7.96
C PRO A 213 15.80 -3.38 6.63
N THR A 214 17.10 -3.39 6.38
CA THR A 214 17.74 -4.13 5.28
C THR A 214 18.69 -5.18 5.84
N GLY A 215 19.02 -6.21 5.04
CA GLY A 215 19.99 -7.23 5.45
C GLY A 215 19.49 -8.26 6.47
N MET A 216 18.22 -8.20 6.89
CA MET A 216 17.70 -9.13 7.93
C MET A 216 17.88 -10.60 7.60
N PHE A 217 17.68 -10.99 6.34
CA PHE A 217 17.84 -12.40 5.93
C PHE A 217 19.30 -12.85 5.82
N HIS A 218 20.25 -11.93 5.93
CA HIS A 218 21.69 -12.20 5.96
C HIS A 218 22.31 -11.98 7.33
N LEU A 219 21.47 -11.79 8.37
CA LEU A 219 21.90 -11.51 9.75
C LEU A 219 22.76 -10.23 9.90
N ASP A 220 22.64 -9.32 8.95
CA ASP A 220 23.30 -8.01 8.95
C ASP A 220 22.23 -6.91 8.85
N ALA A 221 21.36 -6.87 9.84
CA ALA A 221 20.23 -5.96 9.85
C ALA A 221 20.69 -4.52 10.07
N THR A 222 20.45 -3.67 9.09
CA THR A 222 20.68 -2.21 9.16
C THR A 222 19.38 -1.46 8.98
N PHE A 223 19.27 -0.28 9.58
CA PHE A 223 18.12 0.59 9.40
C PHE A 223 18.15 1.22 8.01
N TYR A 224 17.07 1.08 7.25
CA TYR A 224 16.90 1.71 5.95
C TYR A 224 16.02 2.95 6.01
N GLY A 225 14.87 2.87 6.66
CA GLY A 225 13.94 3.98 6.74
C GLY A 225 12.78 3.74 7.70
N ALA A 226 12.10 4.83 8.02
CA ALA A 226 10.88 4.82 8.81
C ALA A 226 9.89 5.85 8.28
N THR A 227 8.60 5.57 8.47
CA THR A 227 7.52 6.47 8.12
C THR A 227 6.54 6.59 9.27
N GLY A 228 5.93 7.76 9.40
CA GLY A 228 4.80 7.99 10.29
C GLY A 228 3.68 8.69 9.52
N ARG A 229 2.47 8.17 9.63
CA ARG A 229 1.28 8.70 8.95
C ARG A 229 0.21 9.07 9.96
N VAL A 230 -0.50 10.15 9.67
CA VAL A 230 -1.73 10.54 10.38
C VAL A 230 -2.75 11.04 9.36
N GLY A 231 -4.00 10.71 9.57
CA GLY A 231 -5.06 11.15 8.67
C GLY A 231 -6.45 10.76 9.12
N PHE A 232 -7.39 11.10 8.29
CA PHE A 232 -8.81 10.84 8.53
C PHE A 232 -9.40 9.98 7.41
N THR A 233 -10.36 9.18 7.79
CA THR A 233 -11.23 8.44 6.88
C THR A 233 -12.67 8.89 7.09
N TYR A 234 -13.36 9.18 6.01
CA TYR A 234 -14.81 9.33 5.97
C TYR A 234 -15.46 8.09 5.36
N ARG A 235 -16.50 7.58 5.99
CA ARG A 235 -17.31 6.44 5.52
C ARG A 235 -18.70 6.93 5.14
N PHE A 236 -19.13 6.56 3.96
CA PHE A 236 -20.44 6.93 3.40
C PHE A 236 -21.55 5.99 3.88
#